data_225ac8bb14ccf8827f93776dffd2c254
#
_entry.id   225ac8bb14ccf8827f93776dffd2c254
#
_cell.length_a   1.000
_cell.length_b   1.000
_cell.length_c   1.000
_cell.angle_alpha   90.00
_cell.angle_beta   90.00
_cell.angle_gamma   90.00
#
_symmetry.space_group_name_H-M   'P 1'
#
loop_
_entity.id
_entity.type
_entity.pdbx_description
1 polymer ?
#
loop_
_entity_poly.entity_id
_entity_poly.type
_entity_poly.pdbx_seq_one_letter_code
_entity_poly.pdbx_strand_id
1 'polypeptide(L)'
;LSAIVDRGDMDGKSGSSLLLHNVPCTRSERVLLIGLGKEKEFREKSYLTAVRCAVKAVNDTGAADATLFLIENAVGKRSLSWRIRQAATVAREATYRFSQFKNPKDQELRPLSKLTFAVTHKADIKPAEEALAQGIAIAEGTALARDLGNLPGNVCTPSYLAETAL
;
A
#
# COMPACT_ATOMS: atom_id res chain seq x y z
N LEU A 1 19.29 -13.72 -2.29
CA LEU A 1 17.84 -13.94 -2.48
C LEU A 1 17.57 -15.20 -3.29
N SER A 2 18.30 -15.47 -4.39
CA SER A 2 18.10 -16.66 -5.23
C SER A 2 18.11 -17.96 -4.41
N ALA A 3 19.07 -18.12 -3.49
CA ALA A 3 19.18 -19.32 -2.66
C ALA A 3 17.95 -19.60 -1.76
N ILE A 4 17.15 -18.58 -1.45
CA ILE A 4 15.92 -18.70 -0.66
C ILE A 4 14.79 -19.23 -1.55
N VAL A 5 14.70 -18.70 -2.78
CA VAL A 5 13.75 -19.16 -3.78
C VAL A 5 14.06 -20.61 -4.17
N ASP A 6 15.34 -20.94 -4.38
CA ASP A 6 15.79 -22.29 -4.77
C ASP A 6 15.54 -23.36 -3.69
N ARG A 7 15.49 -22.96 -2.40
CA ARG A 7 15.13 -23.86 -1.29
C ARG A 7 13.61 -24.11 -1.18
N GLY A 8 12.80 -23.37 -1.93
CA GLY A 8 11.35 -23.47 -1.84
C GLY A 8 10.71 -22.77 -0.65
N ASP A 9 11.46 -21.87 0.04
CA ASP A 9 10.93 -21.08 1.17
C ASP A 9 9.80 -20.14 0.72
N MET A 10 9.72 -19.87 -0.57
CA MET A 10 8.67 -19.08 -1.20
C MET A 10 8.29 -19.65 -2.57
N ASP A 11 7.02 -19.98 -2.77
CA ASP A 11 6.49 -20.54 -4.01
C ASP A 11 6.10 -19.49 -5.08
N GLY A 12 6.22 -18.20 -4.74
CA GLY A 12 5.93 -17.10 -5.63
C GLY A 12 4.46 -16.92 -6.03
N LYS A 13 3.53 -17.69 -5.45
CA LYS A 13 2.10 -17.53 -5.73
C LYS A 13 1.63 -16.10 -5.47
N SER A 14 0.67 -15.66 -6.27
CA SER A 14 0.12 -14.29 -6.13
C SER A 14 -0.38 -14.03 -4.71
N GLY A 15 0.17 -12.99 -4.08
CA GLY A 15 -0.19 -12.59 -2.72
C GLY A 15 0.54 -13.35 -1.61
N SER A 16 1.43 -14.31 -1.93
CA SER A 16 2.34 -14.86 -0.92
C SER A 16 3.37 -13.83 -0.49
N SER A 17 3.82 -13.89 0.75
CA SER A 17 4.83 -12.97 1.28
C SER A 17 5.83 -13.70 2.15
N LEU A 18 7.10 -13.28 2.11
CA LEU A 18 8.17 -13.79 2.95
C LEU A 18 9.00 -12.63 3.48
N LEU A 19 9.02 -12.48 4.80
CA LEU A 19 9.83 -11.47 5.48
C LEU A 19 11.20 -12.05 5.82
N LEU A 20 12.24 -11.37 5.37
CA LEU A 20 13.64 -11.71 5.61
C LEU A 20 14.28 -10.66 6.50
N HIS A 21 15.10 -11.11 7.43
CA HIS A 21 15.87 -10.25 8.33
C HIS A 21 17.36 -10.34 7.97
N ASN A 22 18.07 -9.22 8.11
CA ASN A 22 19.53 -9.16 7.96
C ASN A 22 20.04 -9.74 6.63
N VAL A 23 19.42 -9.38 5.51
CA VAL A 23 19.83 -9.84 4.19
C VAL A 23 21.19 -9.26 3.85
N PRO A 24 22.21 -10.08 3.55
CA PRO A 24 23.55 -9.58 3.19
C PRO A 24 23.50 -8.61 2.01
N CYS A 25 24.39 -7.63 2.01
CA CYS A 25 24.53 -6.62 0.94
C CYS A 25 23.30 -5.71 0.77
N THR A 26 22.39 -5.65 1.75
CA THR A 26 21.31 -4.66 1.79
C THR A 26 21.53 -3.67 2.92
N ARG A 27 21.05 -2.42 2.73
CA ARG A 27 21.06 -1.41 3.82
C ARG A 27 19.83 -1.51 4.71
N SER A 28 18.82 -2.25 4.27
CA SER A 28 17.58 -2.45 5.00
C SER A 28 17.72 -3.56 6.01
N GLU A 29 17.24 -3.37 7.22
CA GLU A 29 17.20 -4.43 8.25
C GLU A 29 16.29 -5.59 7.85
N ARG A 30 15.28 -5.29 7.06
CA ARG A 30 14.26 -6.25 6.62
C ARG A 30 13.99 -6.11 5.12
N VAL A 31 13.76 -7.23 4.47
CA VAL A 31 13.34 -7.32 3.06
C VAL A 31 12.09 -8.17 3.00
N LEU A 32 11.02 -7.60 2.46
CA LEU A 32 9.77 -8.33 2.24
C LEU A 32 9.67 -8.74 0.77
N LEU A 33 9.62 -10.02 0.51
CA LEU A 33 9.36 -10.59 -0.80
C LEU A 33 7.85 -10.77 -0.97
N ILE A 34 7.34 -10.42 -2.15
CA ILE A 34 5.93 -10.58 -2.51
C ILE A 34 5.82 -11.44 -3.76
N GLY A 35 5.03 -12.50 -3.67
CA GLY A 35 4.70 -13.35 -4.82
C GLY A 35 3.75 -12.64 -5.78
N LEU A 36 4.14 -12.54 -7.04
CA LEU A 36 3.36 -11.92 -8.10
C LEU A 36 2.56 -12.94 -8.92
N GLY A 37 2.82 -14.23 -8.72
CA GLY A 37 2.27 -15.30 -9.53
C GLY A 37 2.99 -15.45 -10.86
N LYS A 38 2.35 -16.12 -11.82
CA LYS A 38 2.91 -16.32 -13.16
C LYS A 38 2.91 -15.01 -13.95
N GLU A 39 3.99 -14.70 -14.63
CA GLU A 39 4.16 -13.47 -15.42
C GLU A 39 3.03 -13.27 -16.43
N LYS A 40 2.61 -14.34 -17.12
CA LYS A 40 1.52 -14.30 -18.11
C LYS A 40 0.15 -13.94 -17.50
N GLU A 41 -0.03 -14.17 -16.22
CA GLU A 41 -1.26 -13.92 -15.46
C GLU A 41 -1.19 -12.61 -14.67
N PHE A 42 -0.02 -11.94 -14.64
CA PHE A 42 0.17 -10.69 -13.91
C PHE A 42 -0.51 -9.54 -14.65
N ARG A 43 -1.65 -9.10 -14.10
CA ARG A 43 -2.53 -8.05 -14.61
C ARG A 43 -2.87 -7.08 -13.49
N GLU A 44 -3.75 -6.13 -13.76
CA GLU A 44 -4.18 -5.10 -12.84
C GLU A 44 -4.61 -5.66 -11.48
N LYS A 45 -5.49 -6.65 -11.47
CA LYS A 45 -5.98 -7.29 -10.24
C LYS A 45 -4.84 -7.90 -9.41
N SER A 46 -3.93 -8.61 -10.05
CA SER A 46 -2.77 -9.23 -9.38
C SER A 46 -1.84 -8.16 -8.81
N TYR A 47 -1.62 -7.07 -9.55
CA TYR A 47 -0.85 -5.92 -9.09
C TYR A 47 -1.44 -5.27 -7.83
N LEU A 48 -2.74 -4.94 -7.86
CA LEU A 48 -3.42 -4.35 -6.70
C LEU A 48 -3.40 -5.28 -5.49
N THR A 49 -3.54 -6.59 -5.72
CA THR A 49 -3.43 -7.61 -4.67
C THR A 49 -2.02 -7.62 -4.07
N ALA A 50 -0.97 -7.60 -4.92
CA ALA A 50 0.42 -7.58 -4.47
C ALA A 50 0.74 -6.34 -3.64
N VAL A 51 0.31 -5.16 -4.08
CA VAL A 51 0.47 -3.90 -3.32
C VAL A 51 -0.25 -3.98 -1.97
N ARG A 52 -1.49 -4.46 -1.96
CA ARG A 52 -2.27 -4.60 -0.72
C ARG A 52 -1.61 -5.56 0.26
N CYS A 53 -1.13 -6.71 -0.23
CA CYS A 53 -0.41 -7.70 0.58
C CYS A 53 0.89 -7.11 1.14
N ALA A 54 1.67 -6.41 0.30
CA ALA A 54 2.92 -5.79 0.71
C ALA A 54 2.69 -4.78 1.85
N VAL A 55 1.74 -3.86 1.66
CA VAL A 55 1.45 -2.82 2.65
C VAL A 55 0.93 -3.40 3.96
N LYS A 56 0.02 -4.38 3.91
CA LYS A 56 -0.47 -5.07 5.11
C LYS A 56 0.66 -5.78 5.83
N ALA A 57 1.45 -6.59 5.12
CA ALA A 57 2.54 -7.34 5.72
C ALA A 57 3.59 -6.41 6.37
N VAL A 58 3.95 -5.29 5.71
CA VAL A 58 4.85 -4.28 6.30
C VAL A 58 4.23 -3.65 7.54
N ASN A 59 2.97 -3.25 7.49
CA ASN A 59 2.27 -2.63 8.62
C ASN A 59 2.21 -3.56 9.84
N ASP A 60 2.06 -4.86 9.62
CA ASP A 60 2.01 -5.87 10.69
C ASP A 60 3.41 -6.13 11.31
N THR A 61 4.49 -5.71 10.66
CA THR A 61 5.86 -5.80 11.24
C THR A 61 6.19 -4.69 12.23
N GLY A 62 5.35 -3.66 12.35
CA GLY A 62 5.64 -2.45 13.13
C GLY A 62 6.76 -1.58 12.54
N ALA A 63 7.11 -1.75 11.26
CA ALA A 63 8.06 -0.90 10.57
C ALA A 63 7.47 0.51 10.40
N ALA A 64 8.26 1.54 10.75
CA ALA A 64 7.83 2.92 10.60
C ALA A 64 7.91 3.41 9.15
N ASP A 65 8.84 2.86 8.36
CA ASP A 65 9.05 3.22 6.97
C ASP A 65 9.32 1.99 6.10
N ALA A 66 8.97 2.11 4.82
CA ALA A 66 9.25 1.10 3.81
C ALA A 66 9.43 1.71 2.42
N THR A 67 10.20 1.03 1.58
CA THR A 67 10.34 1.37 0.15
C THR A 67 9.72 0.27 -0.70
N LEU A 68 8.81 0.66 -1.59
CA LEU A 68 8.08 -0.22 -2.48
C LEU A 68 8.68 -0.18 -3.89
N PHE A 69 9.14 -1.32 -4.38
CA PHE A 69 9.69 -1.51 -5.73
C PHE A 69 8.69 -2.09 -6.74
N LEU A 70 7.50 -2.52 -6.27
CA LEU A 70 6.48 -3.15 -7.13
C LEU A 70 6.01 -2.27 -8.30
N ILE A 71 6.18 -0.96 -8.20
CA ILE A 71 5.81 -0.01 -9.26
C ILE A 71 6.64 -0.17 -10.54
N GLU A 72 7.82 -0.73 -10.45
CA GLU A 72 8.68 -0.96 -11.62
C GLU A 72 8.19 -2.14 -12.49
N ASN A 73 7.40 -3.05 -11.91
CA ASN A 73 6.88 -4.20 -12.66
C ASN A 73 5.83 -3.75 -13.68
N ALA A 74 6.02 -4.16 -14.93
CA ALA A 74 5.07 -3.87 -16.00
C ALA A 74 3.72 -4.56 -15.74
N VAL A 75 2.63 -3.82 -15.90
CA VAL A 75 1.25 -4.32 -15.71
C VAL A 75 0.50 -4.17 -17.03
N GLY A 76 0.60 -5.17 -17.89
CA GLY A 76 0.03 -5.11 -19.23
C GLY A 76 0.49 -3.86 -19.98
N LYS A 77 -0.45 -3.05 -20.49
CA LYS A 77 -0.17 -1.78 -21.19
C LYS A 77 -0.29 -0.55 -20.27
N ARG A 78 -0.37 -0.71 -18.96
CA ARG A 78 -0.57 0.39 -18.01
C ARG A 78 0.71 1.22 -17.84
N SER A 79 0.54 2.55 -17.83
CA SER A 79 1.65 3.49 -17.63
C SER A 79 2.21 3.42 -16.20
N LEU A 80 3.39 3.99 -16.00
CA LEU A 80 3.97 4.18 -14.66
C LEU A 80 3.06 5.04 -13.78
N SER A 81 2.51 6.13 -14.31
CA SER A 81 1.59 7.01 -13.57
C SER A 81 0.34 6.26 -13.11
N TRP A 82 -0.21 5.35 -13.92
CA TRP A 82 -1.32 4.51 -13.50
C TRP A 82 -0.93 3.61 -12.34
N ARG A 83 0.24 2.96 -12.43
CA ARG A 83 0.73 2.05 -11.38
C ARG A 83 0.94 2.78 -10.05
N ILE A 84 1.57 3.96 -10.09
CA ILE A 84 1.81 4.79 -8.90
C ILE A 84 0.49 5.25 -8.28
N ARG A 85 -0.42 5.81 -9.08
CA ARG A 85 -1.73 6.26 -8.60
C ARG A 85 -2.49 5.14 -7.92
N GLN A 86 -2.56 3.96 -8.55
CA GLN A 86 -3.24 2.81 -7.99
C GLN A 86 -2.55 2.27 -6.73
N ALA A 87 -1.21 2.21 -6.72
CA ALA A 87 -0.46 1.79 -5.55
C ALA A 87 -0.69 2.72 -4.35
N ALA A 88 -0.70 4.03 -4.58
CA ALA A 88 -0.97 5.03 -3.53
C ALA A 88 -2.39 4.88 -2.97
N THR A 89 -3.39 4.75 -3.84
CA THR A 89 -4.78 4.53 -3.44
C THR A 89 -4.90 3.27 -2.59
N VAL A 90 -4.39 2.13 -3.09
CA VAL A 90 -4.46 0.83 -2.38
C VAL A 90 -3.69 0.85 -1.07
N ALA A 91 -2.53 1.51 -1.01
CA ALA A 91 -1.74 1.61 0.20
C ALA A 91 -2.50 2.36 1.31
N ARG A 92 -3.11 3.49 0.98
CA ARG A 92 -3.94 4.28 1.91
C ARG A 92 -5.19 3.51 2.33
N GLU A 93 -5.87 2.82 1.41
CA GLU A 93 -7.02 1.96 1.74
C GLU A 93 -6.64 0.81 2.67
N ALA A 94 -5.47 0.18 2.46
CA ALA A 94 -5.01 -0.95 3.26
C ALA A 94 -4.63 -0.56 4.70
N THR A 95 -4.22 0.70 4.91
CA THR A 95 -3.87 1.25 6.22
C THR A 95 -5.00 2.04 6.88
N TYR A 96 -6.13 2.21 6.17
CA TYR A 96 -7.29 2.94 6.70
C TYR A 96 -7.82 2.26 7.98
N ARG A 97 -8.04 3.07 9.00
CA ARG A 97 -8.65 2.65 10.28
C ARG A 97 -9.63 3.72 10.75
N PHE A 98 -10.87 3.31 11.01
CA PHE A 98 -11.82 4.16 11.70
C PHE A 98 -11.53 4.12 13.21
N SER A 99 -11.07 5.23 13.76
CA SER A 99 -10.62 5.31 15.18
C SER A 99 -11.36 6.35 16.02
N GLN A 100 -12.33 7.06 15.45
CA GLN A 100 -13.00 8.21 16.09
C GLN A 100 -13.63 7.91 17.45
N PHE A 101 -14.06 6.65 17.68
CA PHE A 101 -14.69 6.23 18.93
C PHE A 101 -13.91 5.15 19.69
N LYS A 102 -12.66 4.90 19.28
CA LYS A 102 -11.79 3.93 19.95
C LYS A 102 -10.96 4.59 21.03
N ASN A 103 -10.78 3.89 22.13
CA ASN A 103 -9.89 4.36 23.20
C ASN A 103 -8.44 4.40 22.66
N PRO A 104 -7.69 5.50 22.85
CA PRO A 104 -6.29 5.60 22.44
C PRO A 104 -5.39 4.48 22.99
N LYS A 105 -5.76 3.86 24.13
CA LYS A 105 -5.02 2.76 24.74
C LYS A 105 -5.10 1.44 23.95
N ASP A 106 -6.07 1.29 23.06
CA ASP A 106 -6.27 0.09 22.25
C ASP A 106 -5.48 0.10 20.93
N GLN A 107 -4.61 1.09 20.75
CA GLN A 107 -3.77 1.20 19.55
C GLN A 107 -2.40 0.55 19.81
N GLU A 108 -2.32 -0.78 19.73
CA GLU A 108 -1.12 -1.56 20.07
C GLU A 108 0.01 -1.53 19.02
N LEU A 109 -0.23 -1.10 17.81
CA LEU A 109 0.79 -1.14 16.75
C LEU A 109 1.19 0.26 16.28
N ARG A 110 2.51 0.47 16.17
CA ARG A 110 3.05 1.64 15.47
C ARG A 110 2.66 1.53 14.00
N PRO A 111 1.84 2.45 13.47
CA PRO A 111 1.45 2.39 12.08
C PRO A 111 2.63 2.70 11.16
N LEU A 112 2.62 2.11 9.96
CA LEU A 112 3.50 2.52 8.88
C LEU A 112 3.28 4.01 8.59
N SER A 113 4.30 4.84 8.86
CA SER A 113 4.20 6.30 8.74
C SER A 113 4.69 6.82 7.40
N LYS A 114 5.62 6.09 6.75
CA LYS A 114 6.21 6.49 5.48
C LYS A 114 6.32 5.31 4.52
N LEU A 115 5.72 5.48 3.33
CA LEU A 115 5.89 4.56 2.21
C LEU A 115 6.51 5.31 1.03
N THR A 116 7.72 4.90 0.63
CA THR A 116 8.44 5.48 -0.50
C THR A 116 8.26 4.60 -1.73
N PHE A 117 7.94 5.20 -2.87
CA PHE A 117 7.88 4.52 -4.16
C PHE A 117 9.19 4.73 -4.91
N ALA A 118 9.86 3.62 -5.26
CA ALA A 118 11.10 3.68 -6.02
C ALA A 118 10.81 3.88 -7.50
N VAL A 119 11.45 4.86 -8.12
CA VAL A 119 11.44 5.12 -9.57
C VAL A 119 12.87 5.11 -10.09
N THR A 120 13.10 4.44 -11.22
CA THR A 120 14.45 4.22 -11.76
C THR A 120 15.00 5.44 -12.48
N HIS A 121 14.14 6.16 -13.22
CA HIS A 121 14.60 7.25 -14.08
C HIS A 121 14.20 8.62 -13.55
N LYS A 122 15.13 9.58 -13.59
CA LYS A 122 14.87 10.97 -13.17
C LYS A 122 13.73 11.64 -13.94
N ALA A 123 13.58 11.29 -15.23
CA ALA A 123 12.49 11.82 -16.06
C ALA A 123 11.10 11.42 -15.57
N ASP A 124 11.01 10.32 -14.84
CA ASP A 124 9.74 9.79 -14.32
C ASP A 124 9.33 10.42 -12.98
N ILE A 125 10.21 11.16 -12.31
CA ILE A 125 9.95 11.72 -10.97
C ILE A 125 8.73 12.65 -11.01
N LYS A 126 8.72 13.64 -11.86
CA LYS A 126 7.62 14.62 -11.92
C LYS A 126 6.27 13.97 -12.28
N PRO A 127 6.16 13.12 -13.32
CA PRO A 127 4.92 12.36 -13.56
C PRO A 127 4.54 11.42 -12.40
N ALA A 128 5.53 10.87 -11.68
CA ALA A 128 5.31 10.04 -10.52
C ALA A 128 4.70 10.82 -9.35
N GLU A 129 5.23 12.00 -9.06
CA GLU A 129 4.71 12.89 -8.00
C GLU A 129 3.28 13.33 -8.28
N GLU A 130 2.97 13.70 -9.53
CA GLU A 130 1.61 14.05 -9.95
C GLU A 130 0.64 12.86 -9.78
N ALA A 131 1.06 11.67 -10.20
CA ALA A 131 0.27 10.45 -10.06
C ALA A 131 0.08 10.04 -8.58
N LEU A 132 1.11 10.24 -7.76
CA LEU A 132 1.06 10.02 -6.32
C LEU A 132 0.04 10.95 -5.66
N ALA A 133 0.10 12.24 -5.96
CA ALA A 133 -0.84 13.23 -5.45
C ALA A 133 -2.30 12.88 -5.82
N GLN A 134 -2.54 12.47 -7.08
CA GLN A 134 -3.86 11.99 -7.51
C GLN A 134 -4.32 10.76 -6.72
N GLY A 135 -3.44 9.78 -6.51
CA GLY A 135 -3.76 8.57 -5.75
C GLY A 135 -4.09 8.85 -4.30
N ILE A 136 -3.37 9.77 -3.67
CA ILE A 136 -3.63 10.24 -2.30
C ILE A 136 -4.99 10.93 -2.24
N ALA A 137 -5.29 11.86 -3.15
CA ALA A 137 -6.56 12.58 -3.16
C ALA A 137 -7.78 11.63 -3.33
N ILE A 138 -7.66 10.61 -4.21
CA ILE A 138 -8.70 9.58 -4.37
C ILE A 138 -8.89 8.79 -3.07
N ALA A 139 -7.80 8.41 -2.43
CA ALA A 139 -7.87 7.64 -1.19
C ALA A 139 -8.44 8.46 -0.02
N GLU A 140 -8.13 9.73 0.06
CA GLU A 140 -8.66 10.66 1.08
C GLU A 140 -10.17 10.86 0.89
N GLY A 141 -10.64 11.06 -0.34
CA GLY A 141 -12.07 11.12 -0.62
C GLY A 141 -12.78 9.81 -0.26
N THR A 142 -12.15 8.67 -0.55
CA THR A 142 -12.68 7.35 -0.16
C THR A 142 -12.70 7.18 1.36
N ALA A 143 -11.65 7.62 2.05
CA ALA A 143 -11.57 7.57 3.51
C ALA A 143 -12.67 8.43 4.15
N LEU A 144 -12.86 9.66 3.66
CA LEU A 144 -13.94 10.54 4.11
C LEU A 144 -15.32 9.87 3.96
N ALA A 145 -15.61 9.29 2.80
CA ALA A 145 -16.87 8.59 2.58
C ALA A 145 -17.06 7.40 3.54
N ARG A 146 -15.97 6.67 3.83
CA ARG A 146 -15.99 5.55 4.81
C ARG A 146 -16.16 6.05 6.23
N ASP A 147 -15.54 7.17 6.59
CA ASP A 147 -15.69 7.80 7.91
C ASP A 147 -17.16 8.19 8.13
N LEU A 148 -17.76 8.90 7.16
CA LEU A 148 -19.17 9.26 7.22
C LEU A 148 -20.09 8.04 7.33
N GLY A 149 -19.81 6.97 6.56
CA GLY A 149 -20.56 5.72 6.62
C GLY A 149 -20.41 4.92 7.92
N ASN A 150 -19.30 5.12 8.63
CA ASN A 150 -19.03 4.46 9.91
C ASN A 150 -19.53 5.24 11.13
N LEU A 151 -19.90 6.50 10.95
CA LEU A 151 -20.47 7.32 12.01
C LEU A 151 -21.88 6.82 12.38
N PRO A 152 -22.21 6.79 13.68
CA PRO A 152 -23.57 6.48 14.12
C PRO A 152 -24.53 7.59 13.70
N GLY A 153 -25.82 7.22 13.47
CA GLY A 153 -26.83 8.13 12.93
C GLY A 153 -27.16 9.36 13.79
N ASN A 154 -26.85 9.31 15.08
CA ASN A 154 -26.98 10.47 15.98
C ASN A 154 -25.81 11.49 15.83
N VAL A 155 -24.73 11.11 15.14
CA VAL A 155 -23.60 11.98 14.80
C VAL A 155 -23.67 12.40 13.34
N CYS A 156 -23.80 11.44 12.42
CA CYS A 156 -23.92 11.69 10.98
C CYS A 156 -25.34 12.14 10.61
N THR A 157 -25.69 13.34 11.05
CA THR A 157 -26.96 13.98 10.73
C THR A 157 -26.89 14.71 9.38
N PRO A 158 -28.02 15.07 8.75
CA PRO A 158 -28.01 15.89 7.53
C PRO A 158 -27.22 17.21 7.68
N SER A 159 -27.31 17.87 8.85
CA SER A 159 -26.56 19.09 9.13
C SER A 159 -25.04 18.80 9.18
N TYR A 160 -24.62 17.70 9.83
CA TYR A 160 -23.23 17.28 9.86
C TYR A 160 -22.67 17.00 8.45
N LEU A 161 -23.45 16.34 7.60
CA LEU A 161 -23.06 16.11 6.20
C LEU A 161 -22.90 17.42 5.42
N ALA A 162 -23.82 18.36 5.60
CA ALA A 162 -23.74 19.67 4.95
C ALA A 162 -22.51 20.47 5.41
N GLU A 163 -22.21 20.48 6.71
CA GLU A 163 -21.01 21.12 7.26
C GLU A 163 -19.71 20.47 6.79
N THR A 164 -19.70 19.15 6.64
CA THR A 164 -18.51 18.42 6.15
C THR A 164 -18.25 18.69 4.66
N ALA A 165 -19.26 19.04 3.89
CA ALA A 165 -19.17 19.30 2.45
C ALA A 165 -18.70 20.74 2.13
N LEU A 166 -18.72 21.67 3.07
CA LEU A 166 -18.26 23.08 2.95
C LEU A 166 -16.78 23.20 3.25
#